data_7b7172467f40c95d01f74056d514f536
#
_entry.id   7b7172467f40c95d01f74056d514f536
#
_cell.length_a   1.000
_cell.length_b   1.000
_cell.length_c   1.000
_cell.angle_alpha   90.00
_cell.angle_beta   90.00
_cell.angle_gamma   90.00
#
_symmetry.space_group_name_H-M   'P 1'
#
loop_
_entity.id
_entity.type
_entity.pdbx_description
1 polymer ?
#
loop_
_entity_poly.entity_id
_entity_poly.type
_entity_poly.pdbx_seq_one_letter_code
_entity_poly.pdbx_strand_id
1 'polypeptide(L)'
;MAHQIELNPATHLTIGTIGVPGQRTFFLQGGRGAQTVSLIIEKEQAALLAGSLESFLEELERNSPSGGREAADPIWMDMRLREPVEELFRVGNMGLGFSEEAGLIVIIAYELVEEGEDANVVSFWVTRAQVQSLIKHVTDVVKQGRPICGNCGRPIDADGHFCPNRNGHRH
;
A
#
# COMPACT_ATOMS: atom_id res chain seq x y z
N MET A 1 25.37 3.52 -8.53
CA MET A 1 24.79 2.23 -8.91
C MET A 1 23.45 2.01 -8.22
N ALA A 2 22.47 1.57 -8.98
CA ALA A 2 21.18 1.23 -8.43
C ALA A 2 21.28 -0.08 -7.64
N HIS A 3 20.54 -0.15 -6.54
CA HIS A 3 20.46 -1.33 -5.71
C HIS A 3 19.12 -2.02 -5.88
N GLN A 4 19.12 -3.33 -5.79
CA GLN A 4 17.91 -4.13 -5.75
C GLN A 4 17.80 -4.80 -4.39
N ILE A 5 16.65 -4.62 -3.74
CA ILE A 5 16.34 -5.26 -2.48
C ILE A 5 15.17 -6.19 -2.72
N GLU A 6 15.32 -7.45 -2.36
CA GLU A 6 14.23 -8.42 -2.45
C GLU A 6 13.85 -8.89 -1.05
N LEU A 7 12.61 -8.64 -0.66
CA LEU A 7 12.05 -9.17 0.57
C LEU A 7 11.26 -10.44 0.21
N ASN A 8 11.97 -11.56 0.15
CA ASN A 8 11.43 -12.83 -0.34
C ASN A 8 11.65 -13.95 0.66
N PRO A 9 10.63 -14.41 1.38
CA PRO A 9 9.32 -13.78 1.46
C PRO A 9 9.31 -12.60 2.43
N ALA A 10 8.42 -11.65 2.20
CA ALA A 10 8.23 -10.59 3.17
C ALA A 10 7.37 -11.13 4.31
N THR A 11 7.81 -10.90 5.54
CA THR A 11 7.08 -11.31 6.74
C THR A 11 6.25 -10.18 7.31
N HIS A 12 6.48 -8.97 6.82
CA HIS A 12 5.75 -7.77 7.21
C HIS A 12 5.47 -6.96 5.95
N LEU A 13 4.25 -6.48 5.81
CA LEU A 13 3.85 -5.62 4.69
C LEU A 13 2.71 -4.72 5.16
N THR A 14 2.89 -3.42 5.00
CA THR A 14 1.85 -2.47 5.36
C THR A 14 2.00 -1.16 4.59
N ILE A 15 0.94 -0.37 4.65
CA ILE A 15 0.96 1.05 4.29
C ILE A 15 0.45 1.79 5.51
N GLY A 16 1.22 2.75 5.96
CA GLY A 16 0.86 3.54 7.12
C GLY A 16 1.17 5.00 6.91
N THR A 17 0.80 5.82 7.88
CA THR A 17 0.98 7.27 7.79
C THR A 17 1.65 7.81 9.03
N ILE A 18 2.43 8.89 8.82
CA ILE A 18 3.01 9.65 9.91
C ILE A 18 2.59 11.10 9.70
N GLY A 19 2.17 11.75 10.78
CA GLY A 19 1.74 13.14 10.76
C GLY A 19 0.27 13.28 11.10
N VAL A 20 -0.21 14.53 11.04
CA VAL A 20 -1.61 14.83 11.35
C VAL A 20 -2.45 14.83 10.07
N PRO A 21 -3.78 14.65 10.19
CA PRO A 21 -4.66 14.70 9.01
C PRO A 21 -4.43 15.95 8.19
N GLY A 22 -4.30 15.77 6.87
CA GLY A 22 -4.01 16.86 5.93
C GLY A 22 -2.53 17.08 5.68
N GLN A 23 -1.65 16.56 6.54
CA GLN A 23 -0.20 16.71 6.41
C GLN A 23 0.50 15.39 6.65
N ARG A 24 -0.15 14.29 6.31
CA ARG A 24 0.41 12.97 6.51
C ARG A 24 1.35 12.57 5.38
N THR A 25 2.44 11.89 5.77
CA THR A 25 3.29 11.21 4.81
C THR A 25 2.91 9.74 4.81
N PHE A 26 2.65 9.19 3.63
CA PHE A 26 2.32 7.78 3.47
C PHE A 26 3.58 6.98 3.21
N PHE A 27 3.66 5.82 3.85
CA PHE A 27 4.79 4.90 3.69
C PHE A 27 4.31 3.53 3.28
N LEU A 28 4.98 2.96 2.28
CA LEU A 28 4.88 1.54 1.98
C LEU A 28 6.03 0.87 2.68
N GLN A 29 5.74 -0.01 3.62
CA GLN A 29 6.76 -0.64 4.43
C GLN A 29 6.66 -2.16 4.34
N GLY A 30 7.80 -2.79 4.17
CA GLY A 30 7.90 -4.24 4.21
C GLY A 30 9.11 -4.66 5.00
N GLY A 31 9.12 -5.91 5.40
CA GLY A 31 10.23 -6.43 6.16
C GLY A 31 10.40 -7.92 6.04
N ARG A 32 11.60 -8.37 6.33
CA ARG A 32 11.93 -9.79 6.43
C ARG A 32 12.89 -9.95 7.59
N GLY A 33 12.44 -10.62 8.63
CA GLY A 33 13.23 -10.73 9.84
C GLY A 33 13.50 -9.36 10.45
N ALA A 34 14.75 -9.04 10.68
CA ALA A 34 15.16 -7.76 11.26
C ALA A 34 15.26 -6.65 10.21
N GLN A 35 15.24 -7.00 8.93
CA GLN A 35 15.32 -6.00 7.86
C GLN A 35 13.96 -5.34 7.66
N THR A 36 13.94 -4.03 7.64
CA THR A 36 12.72 -3.25 7.35
C THR A 36 13.05 -2.20 6.31
N VAL A 37 12.18 -2.08 5.32
CA VAL A 37 12.32 -1.11 4.23
C VAL A 37 11.09 -0.22 4.22
N SER A 38 11.29 1.09 4.25
CA SER A 38 10.21 2.07 4.24
C SER A 38 10.39 2.99 3.03
N LEU A 39 9.33 3.11 2.24
CA LEU A 39 9.34 3.91 1.02
C LEU A 39 8.24 4.96 1.12
N ILE A 40 8.52 6.17 0.65
CA ILE A 40 7.51 7.23 0.62
C ILE A 40 6.64 7.05 -0.61
N ILE A 41 5.32 7.08 -0.41
CA ILE A 41 4.36 7.04 -1.50
C ILE A 41 3.37 8.19 -1.36
N GLU A 42 2.66 8.48 -2.44
CA GLU A 42 1.56 9.43 -2.41
C GLU A 42 0.27 8.70 -2.05
N LYS A 43 -0.69 9.45 -1.52
CA LYS A 43 -2.00 8.91 -1.18
C LYS A 43 -2.65 8.24 -2.38
N GLU A 44 -2.55 8.87 -3.54
CA GLU A 44 -3.10 8.35 -4.78
C GLU A 44 -2.45 7.05 -5.20
N GLN A 45 -1.14 6.92 -4.95
CA GLN A 45 -0.42 5.68 -5.22
C GLN A 45 -0.89 4.55 -4.30
N ALA A 46 -1.17 4.86 -3.05
CA ALA A 46 -1.69 3.87 -2.10
C ALA A 46 -3.06 3.36 -2.56
N ALA A 47 -3.95 4.27 -2.92
CA ALA A 47 -5.28 3.91 -3.39
C ALA A 47 -5.22 3.11 -4.70
N LEU A 48 -4.37 3.53 -5.62
CA LEU A 48 -4.20 2.86 -6.89
C LEU A 48 -3.61 1.46 -6.72
N LEU A 49 -2.65 1.33 -5.82
CA LEU A 49 -2.05 0.03 -5.52
C LEU A 49 -3.10 -0.94 -4.98
N ALA A 50 -3.93 -0.50 -4.05
CA ALA A 50 -4.99 -1.34 -3.50
C ALA A 50 -5.96 -1.81 -4.58
N GLY A 51 -6.39 -0.90 -5.45
CA GLY A 51 -7.27 -1.25 -6.57
C GLY A 51 -6.63 -2.22 -7.56
N SER A 52 -5.36 -1.98 -7.88
CA SER A 52 -4.61 -2.85 -8.79
C SER A 52 -4.41 -4.24 -8.20
N LEU A 53 -4.11 -4.32 -6.90
CA LEU A 53 -3.95 -5.59 -6.21
C LEU A 53 -5.26 -6.37 -6.18
N GLU A 54 -6.38 -5.69 -5.98
CA GLU A 54 -7.68 -6.33 -5.98
C GLU A 54 -7.99 -6.96 -7.33
N SER A 55 -7.77 -6.22 -8.41
CA SER A 55 -7.94 -6.73 -9.77
C SER A 55 -6.98 -7.88 -10.06
N PHE A 56 -5.75 -7.76 -9.58
CA PHE A 56 -4.73 -8.79 -9.78
C PHE A 56 -5.11 -10.09 -9.08
N LEU A 57 -5.65 -10.01 -7.87
CA LEU A 57 -6.11 -11.19 -7.13
C LEU A 57 -7.26 -11.88 -7.86
N GLU A 58 -8.21 -11.11 -8.40
CA GLU A 58 -9.31 -11.67 -9.16
C GLU A 58 -8.82 -12.42 -10.39
N GLU A 59 -7.87 -11.84 -11.10
CA GLU A 59 -7.27 -12.47 -12.27
C GLU A 59 -6.50 -13.74 -11.90
N LEU A 60 -5.74 -13.70 -10.81
CA LEU A 60 -5.02 -14.88 -10.33
C LEU A 60 -5.98 -16.00 -9.97
N GLU A 61 -7.09 -15.67 -9.33
CA GLU A 61 -8.06 -16.67 -8.92
C GLU A 61 -8.70 -17.36 -10.13
N ARG A 62 -8.90 -16.63 -11.23
CA ARG A 62 -9.42 -17.21 -12.46
C ARG A 62 -8.40 -18.09 -13.17
N ASN A 63 -7.13 -17.66 -13.19
CA ASN A 63 -6.08 -18.33 -13.95
C ASN A 63 -5.28 -19.34 -13.14
N SER A 64 -5.25 -19.19 -11.84
CA SER A 64 -4.49 -20.04 -10.94
C SER A 64 -5.20 -20.10 -9.59
N PRO A 65 -6.31 -20.85 -9.51
CA PRO A 65 -7.08 -20.93 -8.28
C PRO A 65 -6.23 -21.45 -7.12
N SER A 66 -6.44 -20.86 -5.96
CA SER A 66 -5.72 -21.26 -4.75
C SER A 66 -6.12 -22.65 -4.24
N GLY A 67 -7.19 -23.21 -4.81
CA GLY A 67 -7.68 -24.52 -4.38
C GLY A 67 -8.28 -24.52 -2.99
N GLY A 68 -8.63 -23.37 -2.49
CA GLY A 68 -9.20 -23.22 -1.17
C GLY A 68 -8.21 -23.15 -0.03
N ARG A 69 -6.94 -23.39 -0.31
CA ARG A 69 -5.93 -23.38 0.76
C ARG A 69 -5.64 -21.99 1.27
N GLU A 70 -5.57 -21.05 0.36
CA GLU A 70 -5.25 -19.69 0.71
C GLU A 70 -6.48 -18.85 0.99
N ALA A 71 -7.63 -19.41 0.70
CA ALA A 71 -8.89 -18.83 1.15
C ALA A 71 -9.12 -19.12 2.62
N ALA A 72 -8.13 -19.73 3.26
CA ALA A 72 -8.20 -20.00 4.68
C ALA A 72 -8.35 -18.72 5.48
N ASP A 73 -8.70 -18.89 6.72
CA ASP A 73 -9.01 -17.82 7.65
C ASP A 73 -8.05 -16.66 7.54
N PRO A 74 -8.59 -15.43 7.60
CA PRO A 74 -7.73 -14.26 7.60
C PRO A 74 -6.75 -14.34 8.76
N ILE A 75 -5.46 -14.43 8.41
CA ILE A 75 -4.41 -14.40 9.41
C ILE A 75 -4.33 -12.96 9.90
N TRP A 76 -4.41 -12.80 11.22
CA TRP A 76 -4.23 -11.47 11.79
C TRP A 76 -2.81 -11.00 11.48
N MET A 77 -2.69 -9.83 10.90
CA MET A 77 -1.41 -9.24 10.57
C MET A 77 -1.27 -7.89 11.25
N ASP A 78 -0.07 -7.65 11.76
CA ASP A 78 0.24 -6.36 12.35
C ASP A 78 0.47 -5.35 11.23
N MET A 79 -0.44 -4.39 11.10
CA MET A 79 -0.38 -3.37 10.08
C MET A 79 0.22 -2.05 10.57
N ARG A 80 0.80 -2.05 11.74
CA ARG A 80 1.48 -0.86 12.24
C ARG A 80 2.84 -0.72 11.58
N LEU A 81 3.23 0.53 11.36
CA LEU A 81 4.59 0.80 10.89
C LEU A 81 5.58 0.41 11.98
N ARG A 82 6.65 -0.26 11.57
CA ARG A 82 7.74 -0.59 12.48
C ARG A 82 8.65 0.61 12.60
N GLU A 83 9.05 0.93 13.82
CA GLU A 83 9.95 2.04 14.09
C GLU A 83 11.38 1.57 14.30
N PRO A 84 12.38 2.38 13.95
CA PRO A 84 12.23 3.72 13.36
C PRO A 84 11.84 3.62 11.88
N VAL A 85 11.05 4.58 11.41
CA VAL A 85 10.69 4.65 10.00
C VAL A 85 11.74 5.50 9.30
N GLU A 86 12.62 4.85 8.57
CA GLU A 86 13.68 5.52 7.82
C GLU A 86 13.40 5.36 6.34
N GLU A 87 13.09 6.47 5.69
CA GLU A 87 12.78 6.43 4.27
C GLU A 87 13.99 6.05 3.42
N LEU A 88 13.81 5.07 2.56
CA LEU A 88 14.85 4.66 1.64
C LEU A 88 14.81 5.49 0.35
N PHE A 89 13.59 5.63 -0.22
CA PHE A 89 13.38 6.48 -1.39
C PHE A 89 11.87 6.76 -1.56
N ARG A 90 11.60 7.68 -2.48
CA ARG A 90 10.21 7.98 -2.89
C ARG A 90 9.88 7.13 -4.11
N VAL A 91 8.73 6.49 -4.08
CA VAL A 91 8.31 5.59 -5.15
C VAL A 91 7.83 6.39 -6.37
N GLY A 92 8.34 6.00 -7.54
CA GLY A 92 7.81 6.46 -8.81
C GLY A 92 6.77 5.49 -9.33
N ASN A 93 7.22 4.47 -10.05
CA ASN A 93 6.34 3.45 -10.60
C ASN A 93 6.29 2.22 -9.72
N MET A 94 5.22 1.45 -9.85
CA MET A 94 5.08 0.15 -9.20
C MET A 94 4.60 -0.87 -10.21
N GLY A 95 5.03 -2.13 -10.02
CA GLY A 95 4.61 -3.24 -10.87
C GLY A 95 4.11 -4.38 -10.01
N LEU A 96 3.35 -5.27 -10.63
CA LEU A 96 2.84 -6.47 -9.98
C LEU A 96 3.20 -7.69 -10.81
N GLY A 97 3.55 -8.77 -10.12
CA GLY A 97 3.86 -10.03 -10.76
C GLY A 97 3.47 -11.19 -9.87
N PHE A 98 3.57 -12.39 -10.42
CA PHE A 98 3.29 -13.60 -9.68
C PHE A 98 4.34 -14.66 -9.99
N SER A 99 4.91 -15.24 -8.94
CA SER A 99 5.85 -16.34 -9.08
C SER A 99 5.09 -17.67 -8.88
N GLU A 100 4.90 -18.40 -9.96
CA GLU A 100 4.24 -19.72 -9.88
C GLU A 100 5.05 -20.69 -9.04
N GLU A 101 6.36 -20.60 -9.16
CA GLU A 101 7.28 -21.48 -8.43
C GLU A 101 7.15 -21.25 -6.91
N ALA A 102 7.16 -20.01 -6.48
CA ALA A 102 7.07 -19.67 -5.06
C ALA A 102 5.63 -19.57 -4.56
N GLY A 103 4.67 -19.40 -5.46
CA GLY A 103 3.29 -19.17 -5.09
C GLY A 103 3.06 -17.82 -4.46
N LEU A 104 3.92 -16.85 -4.76
CA LEU A 104 3.89 -15.54 -4.14
C LEU A 104 3.59 -14.44 -5.16
N ILE A 105 2.89 -13.42 -4.69
CA ILE A 105 2.67 -12.19 -5.44
C ILE A 105 3.88 -11.31 -5.21
N VAL A 106 4.34 -10.63 -6.25
CA VAL A 106 5.49 -9.74 -6.16
C VAL A 106 5.04 -8.31 -6.42
N ILE A 107 5.25 -7.45 -5.45
CA ILE A 107 5.00 -6.00 -5.60
C ILE A 107 6.37 -5.37 -5.81
N ILE A 108 6.54 -4.67 -6.92
CA ILE A 108 7.83 -4.08 -7.28
C ILE A 108 7.70 -2.57 -7.22
N ALA A 109 8.55 -1.92 -6.44
CA ALA A 109 8.56 -0.47 -6.30
C ALA A 109 9.86 0.08 -6.88
N TYR A 110 9.73 1.03 -7.79
CA TYR A 110 10.86 1.69 -8.43
C TYR A 110 11.01 3.09 -7.87
N GLU A 111 12.25 3.46 -7.58
CA GLU A 111 12.55 4.78 -7.06
C GLU A 111 12.19 5.86 -8.08
N LEU A 112 11.62 6.97 -7.60
CA LEU A 112 11.36 8.13 -8.43
C LEU A 112 12.70 8.84 -8.68
N VAL A 113 13.16 8.79 -9.92
CA VAL A 113 14.41 9.40 -10.34
C VAL A 113 14.18 10.26 -11.56
N GLU A 114 15.14 11.13 -11.85
CA GLU A 114 15.10 11.92 -13.06
C GLU A 114 15.51 11.06 -14.27
N GLU A 115 15.13 11.51 -15.45
CA GLU A 115 15.45 10.81 -16.68
C GLU A 115 16.95 10.60 -16.80
N GLY A 116 17.34 9.38 -17.11
CA GLY A 116 18.75 9.01 -17.27
C GLY A 116 19.42 8.53 -15.99
N GLU A 117 18.75 8.63 -14.85
CA GLU A 117 19.30 8.12 -13.60
C GLU A 117 18.86 6.68 -13.36
N ASP A 118 19.72 5.93 -12.68
CA ASP A 118 19.41 4.54 -12.31
C ASP A 118 18.52 4.53 -11.05
N ALA A 119 17.38 3.85 -11.14
CA ALA A 119 16.46 3.74 -10.01
C ALA A 119 16.80 2.55 -9.13
N ASN A 120 16.74 2.75 -7.82
CA ASN A 120 16.75 1.64 -6.89
C ASN A 120 15.39 0.92 -6.98
N VAL A 121 15.39 -0.37 -6.70
CA VAL A 121 14.20 -1.21 -6.82
C VAL A 121 14.05 -2.06 -5.56
N VAL A 122 12.83 -2.12 -5.04
CA VAL A 122 12.50 -3.01 -3.93
C VAL A 122 11.36 -3.91 -4.38
N SER A 123 11.50 -5.21 -4.17
CA SER A 123 10.41 -6.14 -4.43
C SER A 123 9.96 -6.78 -3.12
N PHE A 124 8.64 -6.87 -2.96
CA PHE A 124 7.99 -7.49 -1.80
C PHE A 124 7.30 -8.75 -2.28
N TRP A 125 7.78 -9.90 -1.81
CA TRP A 125 7.25 -11.21 -2.18
C TRP A 125 6.28 -11.65 -1.08
N VAL A 126 4.99 -11.64 -1.39
CA VAL A 126 3.94 -11.76 -0.39
C VAL A 126 2.90 -12.80 -0.76
N THR A 127 2.17 -13.27 0.24
CA THR A 127 1.09 -14.23 0.03
C THR A 127 -0.19 -13.50 -0.37
N ARG A 128 -1.16 -14.25 -0.90
CA ARG A 128 -2.48 -13.70 -1.21
C ARG A 128 -3.15 -13.16 0.05
N ALA A 129 -2.97 -13.86 1.17
CA ALA A 129 -3.53 -13.41 2.46
C ALA A 129 -2.96 -12.06 2.89
N GLN A 130 -1.66 -11.87 2.72
CA GLN A 130 -1.01 -10.60 3.03
C GLN A 130 -1.56 -9.48 2.14
N VAL A 131 -1.75 -9.76 0.86
CA VAL A 131 -2.30 -8.79 -0.10
C VAL A 131 -3.73 -8.41 0.28
N GLN A 132 -4.57 -9.40 0.62
CA GLN A 132 -5.94 -9.14 1.04
C GLN A 132 -5.99 -8.26 2.29
N SER A 133 -5.12 -8.54 3.25
CA SER A 133 -5.03 -7.74 4.47
C SER A 133 -4.57 -6.33 4.17
N LEU A 134 -3.62 -6.19 3.25
CA LEU A 134 -3.12 -4.89 2.84
C LEU A 134 -4.22 -4.05 2.17
N ILE A 135 -4.98 -4.64 1.25
CA ILE A 135 -6.07 -3.96 0.55
C ILE A 135 -7.07 -3.38 1.56
N LYS A 136 -7.49 -4.22 2.49
CA LYS A 136 -8.44 -3.82 3.53
C LYS A 136 -7.87 -2.68 4.38
N HIS A 137 -6.63 -2.81 4.79
CA HIS A 137 -5.97 -1.81 5.61
C HIS A 137 -5.79 -0.48 4.88
N VAL A 138 -5.37 -0.52 3.61
CA VAL A 138 -5.17 0.69 2.80
C VAL A 138 -6.46 1.47 2.67
N THR A 139 -7.58 0.79 2.45
CA THR A 139 -8.87 1.44 2.37
C THR A 139 -9.16 2.27 3.61
N ASP A 140 -8.89 1.70 4.79
CA ASP A 140 -9.09 2.39 6.05
C ASP A 140 -8.11 3.56 6.23
N VAL A 141 -6.84 3.34 5.91
CA VAL A 141 -5.80 4.36 6.06
C VAL A 141 -6.08 5.57 5.18
N VAL A 142 -6.49 5.34 3.94
CA VAL A 142 -6.81 6.43 3.00
C VAL A 142 -7.99 7.24 3.51
N LYS A 143 -9.00 6.59 4.07
CA LYS A 143 -10.16 7.28 4.65
C LYS A 143 -9.76 8.09 5.88
N GLN A 144 -8.93 7.54 6.75
CA GLN A 144 -8.51 8.20 7.98
C GLN A 144 -7.66 9.45 7.73
N GLY A 145 -7.04 9.54 6.56
CA GLY A 145 -6.25 10.71 6.20
C GLY A 145 -7.05 11.97 5.99
N ARG A 146 -8.40 11.88 5.98
CA ARG A 146 -9.29 13.01 5.75
C ARG A 146 -9.96 13.45 7.05
N PRO A 147 -9.97 14.77 7.34
CA PRO A 147 -10.80 15.28 8.44
C PRO A 147 -12.26 14.94 8.19
N ILE A 148 -13.02 14.79 9.27
CA ILE A 148 -14.43 14.48 9.16
C ILE A 148 -15.23 15.77 9.28
N CYS A 149 -16.18 15.97 8.34
CA CYS A 149 -17.08 17.13 8.36
C CYS A 149 -18.03 17.03 9.56
N GLY A 150 -18.04 18.04 10.41
CA GLY A 150 -18.93 18.08 11.58
C GLY A 150 -20.41 18.16 11.22
N ASN A 151 -20.75 18.53 9.98
CA ASN A 151 -22.14 18.67 9.56
C ASN A 151 -22.73 17.39 8.96
N CYS A 152 -21.95 16.63 8.23
CA CYS A 152 -22.47 15.42 7.55
C CYS A 152 -21.73 14.14 7.90
N GLY A 153 -20.66 14.22 8.70
CA GLY A 153 -19.90 13.04 9.09
C GLY A 153 -19.06 12.41 7.99
N ARG A 154 -18.99 13.04 6.82
CA ARG A 154 -18.21 12.52 5.70
C ARG A 154 -16.79 13.07 5.75
N PRO A 155 -15.81 12.31 5.25
CA PRO A 155 -14.45 12.82 5.15
C PRO A 155 -14.39 14.07 4.27
N ILE A 156 -13.53 14.99 4.65
CA ILE A 156 -13.28 16.22 3.90
C ILE A 156 -11.97 16.10 3.15
N ASP A 157 -11.99 16.37 1.84
CA ASP A 157 -10.77 16.38 1.04
C ASP A 157 -9.96 17.65 1.34
N ALA A 158 -8.69 17.63 0.95
CA ALA A 158 -7.79 18.78 1.17
C ALA A 158 -8.33 20.05 0.52
N ASP A 159 -9.03 19.90 -0.60
CA ASP A 159 -9.65 21.04 -1.32
C ASP A 159 -11.04 21.39 -0.79
N GLY A 160 -11.46 20.76 0.30
CA GLY A 160 -12.79 20.89 0.84
C GLY A 160 -13.73 19.86 0.24
N HIS A 161 -14.99 19.93 0.62
CA HIS A 161 -15.99 19.06 0.04
C HIS A 161 -17.36 19.71 0.02
N PHE A 162 -18.23 19.24 -0.86
CA PHE A 162 -19.61 19.64 -0.89
C PHE A 162 -20.35 18.94 0.25
N CYS A 163 -20.91 19.72 1.16
CA CYS A 163 -21.69 19.16 2.29
C CYS A 163 -23.18 19.33 2.00
N PRO A 164 -23.91 18.24 1.78
CA PRO A 164 -25.35 18.33 1.46
C PRO A 164 -26.16 18.98 2.59
N ASN A 165 -25.65 18.97 3.81
CA ASN A 165 -26.36 19.58 4.94
C ASN A 165 -26.16 21.08 5.06
N ARG A 166 -25.40 21.69 4.14
CA ARG A 166 -25.13 23.14 4.14
C ARG A 166 -25.59 23.82 2.87
N ASN A 167 -26.59 23.27 2.20
CA ASN A 167 -27.21 23.87 1.03
C ASN A 167 -26.23 24.25 -0.10
N GLY A 168 -25.27 23.36 -0.33
CA GLY A 168 -24.31 23.52 -1.40
C GLY A 168 -23.04 24.29 -1.06
N HIS A 169 -22.87 24.72 0.17
CA HIS A 169 -21.64 25.38 0.58
C HIS A 169 -20.50 24.37 0.68
N ARG A 170 -19.31 24.81 0.34
CA ARG A 170 -18.12 23.99 0.46
C ARG A 170 -17.43 24.20 1.80
N HIS A 171 -16.75 23.17 2.19
CA HIS A 171 -15.92 23.20 3.38
C HIS A 171 -14.45 23.19 3.02
#